data_1181d55a0ea3b21f8ff1cd77f7080d42
#
_entry.id   1181d55a0ea3b21f8ff1cd77f7080d42
#
_cell.length_a   1.000
_cell.length_b   1.000
_cell.length_c   1.000
_cell.angle_alpha   90.00
_cell.angle_beta   90.00
_cell.angle_gamma   90.00
#
_symmetry.space_group_name_H-M   'P 1'
#
loop_
_entity.id
_entity.type
_entity.pdbx_description
1 polymer ?
#
loop_
_entity_poly.entity_id
_entity_poly.type
_entity_poly.pdbx_seq_one_letter_code
_entity_poly.pdbx_strand_id
1 'polypeptide(L)'
;MSGPARTGVLLYAKDLALVSAFYERVLGARVVHSDPEHRVLQSPDVQLIVYAIPRQVAEGIVIGVPPVPRENQAIKPFFTVESLAVAETDVQQTGGRIWGPVWPGPGMKVRNVCDPEGNLLHLRETAA
;
A
#
# COMPACT_ATOMS: atom_id res chain seq x y z
N MET A 1 -17.94 3.31 20.96
CA MET A 1 -18.01 1.97 20.37
C MET A 1 -17.77 2.03 18.88
N SER A 2 -16.99 1.12 18.43
CA SER A 2 -16.66 1.09 17.03
C SER A 2 -17.51 0.04 16.30
N GLY A 3 -18.18 0.44 15.24
CA GLY A 3 -18.74 -0.48 14.27
C GLY A 3 -17.68 -0.85 13.21
N PRO A 4 -18.10 -1.39 12.08
CA PRO A 4 -17.19 -1.60 10.94
C PRO A 4 -16.60 -0.26 10.48
N ALA A 5 -15.41 -0.30 9.93
CA ALA A 5 -14.80 0.90 9.38
C ALA A 5 -15.69 1.48 8.28
N ARG A 6 -15.84 2.80 8.27
CA ARG A 6 -16.69 3.47 7.29
C ARG A 6 -16.00 3.64 5.94
N THR A 7 -14.69 3.62 5.93
CA THR A 7 -13.90 3.77 4.72
C THR A 7 -12.70 2.84 4.80
N GLY A 8 -12.40 2.18 3.72
CA GLY A 8 -11.26 1.30 3.68
C GLY A 8 -10.85 1.00 2.25
N VAL A 9 -9.74 0.29 2.16
CA VAL A 9 -9.21 -0.21 0.90
C VAL A 9 -9.07 -1.71 1.04
N LEU A 10 -9.61 -2.44 0.08
CA LEU A 10 -9.49 -3.89 0.01
C LEU A 10 -8.66 -4.22 -1.21
N LEU A 11 -7.62 -4.99 -1.03
CA LEU A 11 -6.77 -5.41 -2.14
C LEU A 11 -6.44 -6.90 -2.04
N TYR A 12 -6.09 -7.46 -3.18
CA TYR A 12 -5.69 -8.84 -3.28
C TYR A 12 -4.19 -8.94 -3.52
N ALA A 13 -3.54 -9.91 -2.91
CA ALA A 13 -2.11 -10.09 -3.01
C ALA A 13 -1.76 -11.55 -3.32
N LYS A 14 -0.80 -11.75 -4.19
CA LYS A 14 -0.21 -13.07 -4.41
C LYS A 14 0.62 -13.48 -3.19
N ASP A 15 1.39 -12.55 -2.65
CA ASP A 15 2.18 -12.74 -1.43
C ASP A 15 1.58 -11.90 -0.30
N LEU A 16 0.70 -12.51 0.48
CA LEU A 16 -0.02 -11.84 1.56
C LEU A 16 0.94 -11.21 2.58
N ALA A 17 1.96 -11.95 2.98
CA ALA A 17 2.89 -11.48 4.01
C ALA A 17 3.71 -10.28 3.54
N LEU A 18 4.22 -10.35 2.32
CA LEU A 18 5.05 -9.30 1.74
C LEU A 18 4.26 -8.00 1.55
N VAL A 19 3.07 -8.09 0.96
CA VAL A 19 2.22 -6.91 0.70
C VAL A 19 1.74 -6.30 2.02
N SER A 20 1.33 -7.13 2.97
CA SER A 20 0.89 -6.64 4.28
C SER A 20 2.01 -5.91 5.03
N ALA A 21 3.23 -6.45 4.99
CA ALA A 21 4.37 -5.82 5.63
C ALA A 21 4.69 -4.45 5.03
N PHE A 22 4.54 -4.32 3.71
CA PHE A 22 4.72 -3.03 3.03
C PHE A 22 3.76 -1.99 3.59
N TYR A 23 2.47 -2.28 3.59
CA TYR A 23 1.46 -1.31 4.05
C TYR A 23 1.55 -1.05 5.54
N GLU A 24 1.83 -2.06 6.34
CA GLU A 24 2.04 -1.89 7.78
C GLU A 24 3.14 -0.86 8.05
N ARG A 25 4.25 -1.00 7.37
CA ARG A 25 5.41 -0.14 7.60
C ARG A 25 5.26 1.24 6.98
N VAL A 26 4.85 1.31 5.72
CA VAL A 26 4.74 2.57 4.98
C VAL A 26 3.67 3.47 5.58
N LEU A 27 2.54 2.90 5.97
CA LEU A 27 1.42 3.67 6.53
C LEU A 27 1.48 3.83 8.04
N GLY A 28 2.41 3.15 8.72
CA GLY A 28 2.40 3.11 10.17
C GLY A 28 1.15 2.45 10.72
N ALA A 29 0.54 1.56 9.94
CA ALA A 29 -0.65 0.85 10.34
C ALA A 29 -0.28 -0.36 11.18
N ARG A 30 -1.22 -0.82 12.00
CA ARG A 30 -1.01 -2.04 12.79
C ARG A 30 -1.94 -3.14 12.34
N VAL A 31 -1.46 -4.37 12.44
CA VAL A 31 -2.26 -5.55 12.14
C VAL A 31 -3.24 -5.78 13.30
N VAL A 32 -4.53 -5.73 13.03
CA VAL A 32 -5.58 -5.97 14.02
C VAL A 32 -6.21 -7.35 13.86
N HIS A 33 -6.01 -8.00 12.72
CA HIS A 33 -6.43 -9.37 12.48
C HIS A 33 -5.50 -10.01 11.46
N SER A 34 -5.19 -11.29 11.65
CA SER A 34 -4.35 -12.05 10.73
C SER A 34 -4.75 -13.51 10.73
N ASP A 35 -5.00 -14.05 9.54
CA ASP A 35 -5.19 -15.48 9.33
C ASP A 35 -4.52 -15.88 8.00
N PRO A 36 -4.53 -17.15 7.60
CA PRO A 36 -3.85 -17.56 6.37
C PRO A 36 -4.41 -16.95 5.08
N GLU A 37 -5.62 -16.41 5.11
CA GLU A 37 -6.30 -15.89 3.92
C GLU A 37 -6.31 -14.38 3.84
N HIS A 38 -6.23 -13.66 4.97
CA HIS A 38 -6.26 -12.21 4.93
C HIS A 38 -5.66 -11.58 6.19
N ARG A 39 -5.35 -10.31 6.07
CA ARG A 39 -4.92 -9.45 7.17
C ARG A 39 -5.67 -8.15 7.13
N VAL A 40 -6.04 -7.66 8.31
CA VAL A 40 -6.68 -6.37 8.47
C VAL A 40 -5.69 -5.44 9.16
N LEU A 41 -5.41 -4.32 8.51
CA LEU A 41 -4.50 -3.29 9.00
C LEU A 41 -5.30 -2.04 9.32
N GLN A 42 -4.96 -1.39 10.42
CA GLN A 42 -5.69 -0.21 10.89
C GLN A 42 -4.72 0.93 11.12
N SER A 43 -4.95 2.05 10.45
CA SER A 43 -4.34 3.34 10.76
C SER A 43 -5.40 4.25 11.35
N PRO A 44 -5.04 5.45 11.85
CA PRO A 44 -6.06 6.38 12.35
C PRO A 44 -7.12 6.75 11.31
N ASP A 45 -6.78 6.76 10.03
CA ASP A 45 -7.64 7.30 8.98
C ASP A 45 -8.34 6.24 8.15
N VAL A 46 -7.77 5.05 8.00
CA VAL A 46 -8.25 4.07 7.04
C VAL A 46 -8.01 2.64 7.54
N GLN A 47 -8.91 1.76 7.18
CA GLN A 47 -8.72 0.33 7.34
C GLN A 47 -8.33 -0.26 6.00
N LEU A 48 -7.28 -1.09 6.01
CA LEU A 48 -6.79 -1.78 4.83
C LEU A 48 -6.96 -3.28 5.02
N ILE A 49 -7.60 -3.93 4.07
CA ILE A 49 -7.77 -5.39 4.11
C ILE A 49 -6.98 -5.98 2.95
N VAL A 50 -6.04 -6.86 3.25
CA VAL A 50 -5.26 -7.57 2.25
C VAL A 50 -5.70 -9.02 2.24
N TYR A 51 -6.24 -9.48 1.11
CA TYR A 51 -6.65 -10.86 0.90
C TYR A 51 -5.62 -11.59 0.05
N ALA A 52 -5.31 -12.82 0.44
CA ALA A 52 -4.52 -13.69 -0.41
C ALA A 52 -5.34 -14.09 -1.64
N ILE A 53 -4.74 -13.97 -2.81
CA ILE A 53 -5.37 -14.49 -4.03
C ILE A 53 -5.41 -16.02 -3.92
N PRO A 54 -6.54 -16.67 -4.25
CA PRO A 54 -6.61 -18.13 -4.22
C PRO A 54 -5.49 -18.76 -5.02
N ARG A 55 -4.91 -19.82 -4.49
CA ARG A 55 -3.70 -20.43 -5.05
C ARG A 55 -3.80 -20.76 -6.53
N GLN A 56 -4.93 -21.29 -6.98
CA GLN A 56 -5.13 -21.66 -8.38
C GLN A 56 -5.06 -20.44 -9.30
N VAL A 57 -5.53 -19.29 -8.83
CA VAL A 57 -5.48 -18.02 -9.58
C VAL A 57 -4.07 -17.42 -9.49
N ALA A 58 -3.48 -17.46 -8.31
CA ALA A 58 -2.15 -16.87 -8.06
C ALA A 58 -1.06 -17.54 -8.91
N GLU A 59 -1.17 -18.82 -9.18
CA GLU A 59 -0.20 -19.55 -9.99
C GLU A 59 -0.07 -18.98 -11.41
N GLY A 60 -1.14 -18.36 -11.93
CA GLY A 60 -1.12 -17.72 -13.25
C GLY A 60 -0.66 -16.26 -13.22
N ILE A 61 -0.36 -15.71 -12.05
CA ILE A 61 0.06 -14.31 -11.92
C ILE A 61 1.55 -14.27 -11.69
N VAL A 62 2.27 -13.53 -12.55
CA VAL A 62 3.71 -13.33 -12.43
C VAL A 62 3.96 -11.93 -11.90
N ILE A 63 4.65 -11.84 -10.77
CA ILE A 63 5.06 -10.56 -10.19
C ILE A 63 6.56 -10.39 -10.40
N GLY A 64 6.95 -9.30 -11.06
CA GLY A 64 8.36 -8.98 -11.27
C GLY A 64 9.04 -8.53 -9.97
N VAL A 65 10.36 -8.72 -9.92
CA VAL A 65 11.22 -8.23 -8.83
C VAL A 65 12.41 -7.51 -9.47
N PRO A 66 12.49 -6.17 -9.36
CA PRO A 66 11.54 -5.27 -8.69
C PRO A 66 10.16 -5.26 -9.37
N PRO A 67 9.11 -4.86 -8.66
CA PRO A 67 7.75 -4.92 -9.19
C PRO A 67 7.58 -3.98 -10.39
N VAL A 68 6.75 -4.41 -11.35
CA VAL A 68 6.40 -3.59 -12.51
C VAL A 68 5.14 -2.80 -12.16
N PRO A 69 5.19 -1.46 -12.18
CA PRO A 69 4.02 -0.64 -11.85
C PRO A 69 2.87 -0.87 -12.82
N ARG A 70 1.66 -0.98 -12.26
CA ARG A 70 0.42 -1.17 -13.03
C ARG A 70 -0.10 0.19 -13.49
N GLU A 71 0.49 0.73 -14.54
CA GLU A 71 0.19 2.09 -14.98
C GLU A 71 -1.23 2.26 -15.56
N ASN A 72 -1.88 1.16 -15.90
CA ASN A 72 -3.24 1.19 -16.46
C ASN A 72 -4.33 0.90 -15.43
N GLN A 73 -4.01 0.91 -14.15
CA GLN A 73 -5.04 0.70 -13.13
C GLN A 73 -6.03 1.87 -13.10
N ALA A 74 -7.31 1.56 -12.90
CA ALA A 74 -8.36 2.57 -12.92
C ALA A 74 -8.47 3.33 -11.60
N ILE A 75 -8.11 2.70 -10.49
CA ILE A 75 -8.22 3.29 -9.16
C ILE A 75 -6.82 3.38 -8.55
N LYS A 76 -6.50 4.56 -8.04
CA LYS A 76 -5.23 4.80 -7.38
C LYS A 76 -5.51 5.42 -6.01
N PRO A 77 -5.29 4.68 -4.93
CA PRO A 77 -5.48 5.24 -3.60
C PRO A 77 -4.38 6.23 -3.25
N PHE A 78 -4.68 7.12 -2.31
CA PHE A 78 -3.66 7.97 -1.73
C PHE A 78 -3.67 7.82 -0.21
N PHE A 79 -2.50 8.03 0.39
CA PHE A 79 -2.35 7.99 1.84
C PHE A 79 -1.47 9.15 2.26
N THR A 80 -1.82 9.78 3.36
CA THR A 80 -1.03 10.87 3.93
C THR A 80 -0.07 10.30 4.96
N VAL A 81 1.20 10.64 4.83
CA VAL A 81 2.27 10.21 5.73
C VAL A 81 2.89 11.44 6.39
N GLU A 82 3.54 11.25 7.52
CA GLU A 82 4.20 12.35 8.23
C GLU A 82 5.45 12.84 7.50
N SER A 83 6.18 11.93 6.87
CA SER A 83 7.42 12.25 6.18
C SER A 83 7.53 11.41 4.91
N LEU A 84 7.60 12.07 3.75
CA LEU A 84 7.85 11.39 2.48
C LEU A 84 9.24 10.72 2.49
N ALA A 85 10.24 11.37 3.05
CA ALA A 85 11.59 10.81 3.09
C ALA A 85 11.63 9.48 3.84
N VAL A 86 10.97 9.40 4.99
CA VAL A 86 10.89 8.16 5.77
C VAL A 86 10.06 7.11 5.03
N ALA A 87 8.91 7.52 4.47
CA ALA A 87 8.04 6.60 3.74
C ALA A 87 8.75 6.02 2.51
N GLU A 88 9.52 6.83 1.79
CA GLU A 88 10.29 6.36 0.62
C GLU A 88 11.32 5.30 1.01
N THR A 89 11.99 5.49 2.13
CA THR A 89 12.91 4.48 2.66
C THR A 89 12.15 3.19 3.00
N ASP A 90 11.00 3.32 3.66
CA ASP A 90 10.17 2.18 4.01
C ASP A 90 9.66 1.44 2.78
N VAL A 91 9.26 2.16 1.72
CA VAL A 91 8.85 1.58 0.45
C VAL A 91 9.98 0.71 -0.12
N GLN A 92 11.19 1.26 -0.17
CA GLN A 92 12.33 0.55 -0.76
C GLN A 92 12.72 -0.68 0.07
N GLN A 93 12.65 -0.57 1.39
CA GLN A 93 13.04 -1.66 2.29
C GLN A 93 12.01 -2.79 2.37
N THR A 94 10.78 -2.55 1.93
CA THR A 94 9.70 -3.53 2.01
C THR A 94 9.27 -4.07 0.65
N GLY A 95 10.11 -3.91 -0.36
CA GLY A 95 9.89 -4.51 -1.68
C GLY A 95 9.08 -3.68 -2.64
N GLY A 96 8.70 -2.47 -2.26
CA GLY A 96 8.04 -1.53 -3.16
C GLY A 96 9.03 -0.74 -3.99
N ARG A 97 8.53 0.22 -4.73
CA ARG A 97 9.33 0.98 -5.67
C ARG A 97 8.82 2.42 -5.79
N ILE A 98 9.73 3.38 -5.82
CA ILE A 98 9.41 4.77 -6.08
C ILE A 98 9.19 4.93 -7.58
N TRP A 99 8.11 5.63 -7.96
CA TRP A 99 7.73 5.74 -9.36
C TRP A 99 7.41 7.20 -9.73
N GLY A 100 8.44 7.91 -10.13
CA GLY A 100 8.32 9.29 -10.58
C GLY A 100 8.86 10.31 -9.60
N PRO A 101 8.80 11.58 -9.97
CA PRO A 101 9.33 12.66 -9.15
C PRO A 101 8.40 13.03 -8.01
N VAL A 102 8.90 13.90 -7.12
CA VAL A 102 8.05 14.56 -6.13
C VAL A 102 7.28 15.67 -6.85
N TRP A 103 5.97 15.67 -6.69
CA TRP A 103 5.08 16.69 -7.26
C TRP A 103 4.64 17.65 -6.17
N PRO A 104 4.74 18.98 -6.40
CA PRO A 104 4.14 19.94 -5.49
C PRO A 104 2.62 19.97 -5.71
N GLY A 105 1.88 20.11 -4.63
CA GLY A 105 0.45 20.33 -4.66
C GLY A 105 0.06 21.41 -3.68
N PRO A 106 -1.19 21.87 -3.69
CA PRO A 106 -1.63 22.90 -2.73
C PRO A 106 -1.49 22.38 -1.29
N GLY A 107 -0.54 22.96 -0.55
CA GLY A 107 -0.29 22.59 0.84
C GLY A 107 0.26 21.18 1.04
N MET A 108 0.85 20.58 0.01
CA MET A 108 1.36 19.21 0.13
C MET A 108 2.46 18.91 -0.88
N LYS A 109 3.15 17.80 -0.64
CA LYS A 109 4.03 17.16 -1.62
C LYS A 109 3.48 15.78 -1.89
N VAL A 110 3.56 15.32 -3.12
CA VAL A 110 3.02 14.02 -3.54
C VAL A 110 4.10 13.23 -4.26
N ARG A 111 4.16 11.95 -4.00
CA ARG A 111 5.01 11.05 -4.75
C ARG A 111 4.29 9.75 -5.06
N ASN A 112 4.44 9.27 -6.29
CA ASN A 112 3.92 7.97 -6.68
C ASN A 112 4.90 6.88 -6.26
N VAL A 113 4.36 5.80 -5.73
CA VAL A 113 5.12 4.59 -5.40
C VAL A 113 4.28 3.40 -5.82
N CYS A 114 4.89 2.23 -5.93
CA CYS A 114 4.12 1.01 -6.06
C CYS A 114 4.46 0.04 -4.92
N ASP A 115 3.48 -0.79 -4.58
CA ASP A 115 3.68 -1.83 -3.60
C ASP A 115 4.46 -3.01 -4.21
N PRO A 116 4.79 -4.06 -3.45
CA PRO A 116 5.58 -5.17 -3.98
C PRO A 116 4.96 -5.91 -5.15
N GLU A 117 3.68 -5.72 -5.42
CA GLU A 117 3.02 -6.35 -6.56
C GLU A 117 2.63 -5.36 -7.66
N GLY A 118 3.17 -4.15 -7.59
CA GLY A 118 3.04 -3.16 -8.65
C GLY A 118 1.82 -2.25 -8.56
N ASN A 119 1.01 -2.37 -7.51
CA ASN A 119 -0.13 -1.47 -7.36
C ASN A 119 0.36 -0.07 -7.06
N LEU A 120 -0.03 0.89 -7.90
CA LEU A 120 0.36 2.29 -7.75
C LEU A 120 -0.50 2.99 -6.70
N LEU A 121 0.15 3.81 -5.91
CA LEU A 121 -0.50 4.64 -4.91
C LEU A 121 0.22 5.99 -4.79
N HIS A 122 -0.51 7.00 -4.31
CA HIS A 122 0.06 8.28 -3.94
C HIS A 122 0.44 8.27 -2.46
N LEU A 123 1.63 8.70 -2.15
CA LEU A 123 1.98 9.13 -0.80
C LEU A 123 2.06 10.65 -0.81
N ARG A 124 1.42 11.28 0.17
CA ARG A 124 1.45 12.74 0.29
C ARG A 124 1.89 13.14 1.70
N GLU A 125 2.64 14.22 1.75
CA GLU A 125 3.05 14.85 3.01
C GLU A 125 2.49 16.26 3.03
N THR A 126 1.85 16.62 4.13
CA THR A 126 1.36 18.00 4.27
C THR A 126 2.55 18.93 4.45
N ALA A 127 2.55 20.05 3.71
CA ALA A 127 3.52 21.12 3.93
C ALA A 127 3.15 21.83 5.24
N ALA A 128 3.99 21.64 6.24
CA ALA A 128 3.78 22.30 7.53
C ALA A 128 4.20 23.74 7.48
#